data_0e5b65c4b211eb4bd256ac5a7c12aae8
#
_entry.id   0e5b65c4b211eb4bd256ac5a7c12aae8
#
_cell.length_a   1.000
_cell.length_b   1.000
_cell.length_c   1.000
_cell.angle_alpha   90.00
_cell.angle_beta   90.00
_cell.angle_gamma   90.00
#
_symmetry.space_group_name_H-M   'P 1'
#
loop_
_entity.id
_entity.type
_entity.pdbx_description
1 polymer ?
#
loop_
_entity_poly.entity_id
_entity_poly.type
_entity_poly.pdbx_seq_one_letter_code
_entity_poly.pdbx_strand_id
1 'polypeptide(L)'
;TLDTDDWFELHNLGSDTLDLSFWGLYDNNEFNTYTFPMGTYLLPDSFLVVAKNEPAFQTINPLVTNRVGSFNWGLGNGGDQFVLRDAENNFVLSVAFDDESPWPTAPDGNSQTLEKWQWASNLNDPASWHEGCPGGSPGRSFTGCVYASIANSEQGSVFKLYPNPATNDVWFELNELASFVIYDAVGQQVKQSGLLPGRTKITIADLRPGLYIVEIVFSSNERRIQRLIVH
;
A
#
# COMPACT_ATOMS: atom_id res chain seq x y z
N THR A 1 10.88 -20.88 3.46
CA THR A 1 10.30 -19.55 3.32
C THR A 1 11.43 -18.54 3.41
N LEU A 2 11.50 -17.62 2.45
CA LEU A 2 12.40 -16.47 2.54
C LEU A 2 11.79 -15.54 3.61
N ASP A 3 12.57 -15.23 4.64
CA ASP A 3 12.20 -14.36 5.74
C ASP A 3 13.01 -13.06 5.62
N THR A 4 12.35 -11.92 5.68
CA THR A 4 13.03 -10.61 5.65
C THR A 4 13.71 -10.28 6.97
N ASP A 5 13.47 -11.06 8.04
CA ASP A 5 13.69 -10.60 9.41
C ASP A 5 12.85 -9.33 9.73
N ASP A 6 13.08 -8.75 10.91
CA ASP A 6 12.38 -7.54 11.32
C ASP A 6 12.80 -6.33 10.50
N TRP A 7 11.88 -5.43 10.26
CA TRP A 7 12.13 -4.14 9.62
C TRP A 7 11.07 -3.12 10.04
N PHE A 8 11.41 -1.88 9.93
CA PHE A 8 10.49 -0.76 10.10
C PHE A 8 10.78 0.31 9.05
N GLU A 9 9.86 1.25 8.92
CA GLU A 9 9.93 2.27 7.90
C GLU A 9 9.66 3.65 8.47
N LEU A 10 10.46 4.62 8.05
CA LEU A 10 10.26 6.03 8.31
C LEU A 10 9.64 6.68 7.07
N HIS A 11 8.64 7.53 7.26
CA HIS A 11 8.02 8.36 6.22
C HIS A 11 8.20 9.84 6.55
N ASN A 12 8.79 10.59 5.64
CA ASN A 12 8.93 12.04 5.78
C ASN A 12 7.65 12.74 5.27
N LEU A 13 6.82 13.17 6.19
CA LEU A 13 5.58 13.92 5.88
C LEU A 13 5.82 15.41 5.69
N GLY A 14 7.06 15.89 5.86
CA GLY A 14 7.44 17.29 5.72
C GLY A 14 7.75 17.69 4.27
N SER A 15 7.97 18.98 4.06
CA SER A 15 8.34 19.58 2.78
C SER A 15 9.85 19.63 2.53
N ASP A 16 10.65 19.38 3.56
CA ASP A 16 12.09 19.50 3.50
C ASP A 16 12.77 18.14 3.58
N THR A 17 13.93 18.00 2.95
CA THR A 17 14.78 16.82 3.10
C THR A 17 15.33 16.75 4.51
N LEU A 18 15.14 15.61 5.18
CA LEU A 18 15.75 15.34 6.48
C LEU A 18 17.11 14.67 6.29
N ASP A 19 18.12 15.21 6.95
CA ASP A 19 19.42 14.56 7.11
C ASP A 19 19.37 13.71 8.39
N LEU A 20 19.28 12.40 8.23
CA LEU A 20 19.26 11.44 9.32
C LEU A 20 20.67 10.95 9.71
N SER A 21 21.73 11.54 9.16
CA SER A 21 23.11 11.17 9.48
C SER A 21 23.34 11.20 10.98
N PHE A 22 23.84 10.10 11.53
CA PHE A 22 24.14 9.93 12.96
C PHE A 22 22.94 9.96 13.92
N TRP A 23 21.72 10.02 13.40
CA TRP A 23 20.54 9.82 14.25
C TRP A 23 20.57 8.43 14.87
N GLY A 24 19.94 8.29 16.03
CA GLY A 24 19.87 7.02 16.75
C GLY A 24 18.45 6.48 16.82
N LEU A 25 18.32 5.19 16.55
CA LEU A 25 17.10 4.44 16.82
C LEU A 25 17.37 3.48 17.97
N TYR A 26 16.44 3.43 18.91
CA TYR A 26 16.51 2.63 20.12
C TYR A 26 15.21 1.85 20.29
N ASP A 27 15.28 0.68 20.89
CA ASP A 27 14.09 -0.01 21.41
C ASP A 27 13.93 0.25 22.92
N ASN A 28 13.10 -0.55 23.59
CA ASN A 28 12.89 -0.46 25.05
C ASN A 28 14.11 -0.89 25.88
N ASN A 29 15.12 -1.50 25.27
CA ASN A 29 16.41 -1.81 25.88
C ASN A 29 17.47 -0.80 25.38
N GLU A 30 17.95 0.05 26.26
CA GLU A 30 18.93 1.10 25.92
C GLU A 30 20.23 0.60 25.27
N PHE A 31 20.54 -0.70 25.35
CA PHE A 31 21.67 -1.32 24.66
C PHE A 31 21.36 -1.70 23.20
N ASN A 32 20.11 -1.74 22.84
CA ASN A 32 19.64 -2.03 21.49
C ASN A 32 19.56 -0.72 20.70
N THR A 33 20.62 -0.43 19.97
CA THR A 33 20.72 0.83 19.22
C THR A 33 21.09 0.57 17.77
N TYR A 34 20.60 1.44 16.89
CA TYR A 34 21.05 1.55 15.51
C TYR A 34 21.37 3.00 15.20
N THR A 35 22.57 3.29 14.71
CA THR A 35 22.94 4.64 14.30
C THR A 35 22.93 4.73 12.78
N PHE A 36 22.17 5.68 12.27
CA PHE A 36 22.08 5.92 10.82
C PHE A 36 23.45 6.36 10.27
N PRO A 37 23.91 5.75 9.16
CA PRO A 37 25.16 6.13 8.52
C PRO A 37 25.18 7.59 8.05
N MET A 38 26.37 8.16 7.93
CA MET A 38 26.55 9.46 7.29
C MET A 38 26.02 9.43 5.85
N GLY A 39 25.28 10.46 5.44
CA GLY A 39 24.68 10.57 4.11
C GLY A 39 23.32 9.86 4.00
N THR A 40 22.70 9.51 5.12
CA THR A 40 21.32 9.00 5.12
C THR A 40 20.34 10.16 5.01
N TYR A 41 19.72 10.31 3.85
CA TYR A 41 18.74 11.37 3.59
C TYR A 41 17.35 10.79 3.37
N LEU A 42 16.34 11.45 3.91
CA LEU A 42 14.93 11.14 3.71
C LEU A 42 14.24 12.34 3.04
N LEU A 43 13.99 12.21 1.75
CA LEU A 43 13.38 13.26 0.93
C LEU A 43 11.91 13.52 1.33
N PRO A 44 11.34 14.68 0.98
CA PRO A 44 9.91 14.92 1.16
C PRO A 44 9.06 13.81 0.56
N ASP A 45 7.99 13.43 1.27
CA ASP A 45 7.03 12.39 0.87
C ASP A 45 7.68 11.05 0.47
N SER A 46 8.86 10.75 1.02
CA SER A 46 9.57 9.50 0.73
C SER A 46 9.71 8.62 1.97
N PHE A 47 10.04 7.35 1.71
CA PHE A 47 10.16 6.31 2.72
C PHE A 47 11.60 5.85 2.83
N LEU A 48 12.00 5.46 4.05
CA LEU A 48 13.29 4.83 4.33
C LEU A 48 13.05 3.57 5.16
N VAL A 49 13.41 2.42 4.60
CA VAL A 49 13.35 1.16 5.33
C VAL A 49 14.63 0.96 6.14
N VAL A 50 14.48 0.56 7.40
CA VAL A 50 15.58 0.13 8.28
C VAL A 50 15.38 -1.35 8.56
N ALA A 51 16.23 -2.19 7.97
CA ALA A 51 16.09 -3.65 8.03
C ALA A 51 17.10 -4.26 9.00
N LYS A 52 16.66 -5.20 9.84
CA LYS A 52 17.55 -5.98 10.71
C LYS A 52 18.54 -6.79 9.89
N ASN A 53 18.08 -7.37 8.79
CA ASN A 53 18.90 -8.11 7.83
C ASN A 53 18.74 -7.48 6.43
N GLU A 54 19.46 -6.40 6.17
CA GLU A 54 19.35 -5.65 4.91
C GLU A 54 19.57 -6.51 3.66
N PRO A 55 20.56 -7.44 3.59
CA PRO A 55 20.71 -8.32 2.43
C PRO A 55 19.53 -9.26 2.19
N ALA A 56 18.94 -9.81 3.25
CA ALA A 56 17.74 -10.65 3.13
C ALA A 56 16.54 -9.82 2.68
N PHE A 57 16.35 -8.63 3.27
CA PHE A 57 15.32 -7.69 2.86
C PHE A 57 15.45 -7.31 1.39
N GLN A 58 16.64 -6.96 0.92
CA GLN A 58 16.92 -6.64 -0.48
C GLN A 58 16.56 -7.78 -1.42
N THR A 59 16.84 -9.01 -1.03
CA THR A 59 16.55 -10.18 -1.85
C THR A 59 15.05 -10.35 -2.10
N ILE A 60 14.23 -10.05 -1.10
CA ILE A 60 12.77 -10.18 -1.17
C ILE A 60 12.12 -8.92 -1.77
N ASN A 61 12.68 -7.75 -1.46
CA ASN A 61 12.16 -6.44 -1.90
C ASN A 61 13.18 -5.69 -2.78
N PRO A 62 13.57 -6.22 -3.95
CA PRO A 62 14.65 -5.65 -4.77
C PRO A 62 14.35 -4.26 -5.33
N LEU A 63 13.09 -3.85 -5.39
CA LEU A 63 12.66 -2.54 -5.86
C LEU A 63 12.71 -1.45 -4.79
N VAL A 64 12.85 -1.81 -3.51
CA VAL A 64 13.02 -0.85 -2.42
C VAL A 64 14.48 -0.44 -2.37
N THR A 65 14.81 0.70 -2.95
CA THR A 65 16.19 1.19 -3.05
C THR A 65 16.61 2.06 -1.89
N ASN A 66 15.67 2.79 -1.26
CA ASN A 66 15.94 3.61 -0.09
C ASN A 66 15.82 2.78 1.19
N ARG A 67 16.90 2.12 1.55
CA ARG A 67 16.99 1.26 2.72
C ARG A 67 18.37 1.33 3.36
N VAL A 68 18.40 1.08 4.65
CA VAL A 68 19.62 0.98 5.48
C VAL A 68 19.49 -0.21 6.46
N GLY A 69 20.55 -0.61 7.10
CA GLY A 69 20.67 -1.73 8.04
C GLY A 69 22.15 -2.12 8.11
N SER A 70 22.56 -3.21 8.73
CA SER A 70 21.79 -4.13 9.55
C SER A 70 21.95 -3.78 11.02
N PHE A 71 20.96 -4.17 11.83
CA PHE A 71 21.06 -4.10 13.29
C PHE A 71 20.98 -5.52 13.90
N ASN A 72 21.43 -5.68 15.16
CA ASN A 72 21.66 -7.00 15.78
C ASN A 72 20.66 -7.39 16.87
N TRP A 73 19.58 -6.65 16.99
CA TRP A 73 18.48 -6.92 17.91
C TRP A 73 17.19 -7.22 17.12
N GLY A 74 16.14 -7.69 17.78
CA GLY A 74 14.86 -8.00 17.17
C GLY A 74 13.73 -7.26 17.84
N LEU A 75 12.61 -7.14 17.15
CA LEU A 75 11.38 -6.61 17.71
C LEU A 75 10.78 -7.63 18.68
N GLY A 76 10.26 -7.17 19.82
CA GLY A 76 9.61 -8.02 20.79
C GLY A 76 8.31 -8.62 20.24
N ASN A 77 8.15 -9.94 20.32
CA ASN A 77 6.93 -10.61 19.86
C ASN A 77 5.68 -10.23 20.67
N GLY A 78 5.85 -9.79 21.92
CA GLY A 78 4.76 -9.33 22.79
C GLY A 78 4.63 -7.81 22.84
N GLY A 79 4.99 -7.12 21.75
CA GLY A 79 5.05 -5.68 21.71
C GLY A 79 6.44 -5.10 21.96
N ASP A 80 6.66 -3.88 21.53
CA ASP A 80 7.94 -3.19 21.67
C ASP A 80 7.75 -1.66 21.65
N GLN A 81 8.85 -0.95 21.85
CA GLN A 81 8.89 0.52 21.77
C GLN A 81 10.11 0.98 20.98
N PHE A 82 9.87 1.87 20.02
CA PHE A 82 10.94 2.58 19.33
C PHE A 82 11.05 4.02 19.80
N VAL A 83 12.29 4.49 19.90
CA VAL A 83 12.60 5.89 20.16
C VAL A 83 13.60 6.35 19.09
N LEU A 84 13.24 7.39 18.36
CA LEU A 84 14.11 8.07 17.41
C LEU A 84 14.68 9.33 18.07
N ARG A 85 16.00 9.52 17.97
CA ARG A 85 16.73 10.68 18.45
C ARG A 85 17.58 11.26 17.33
N ASP A 86 17.74 12.59 17.33
CA ASP A 86 18.63 13.25 16.37
C ASP A 86 20.12 13.04 16.69
N ALA A 87 21.01 13.61 15.89
CA ALA A 87 22.46 13.49 16.06
C ALA A 87 22.98 14.11 17.36
N GLU A 88 22.26 15.07 17.93
CA GLU A 88 22.53 15.71 19.24
C GLU A 88 21.86 14.94 20.39
N ASN A 89 21.28 13.77 20.12
CA ASN A 89 20.56 12.93 21.08
C ASN A 89 19.25 13.56 21.62
N ASN A 90 18.67 14.55 20.94
CA ASN A 90 17.36 15.08 21.30
C ASN A 90 16.27 14.10 20.87
N PHE A 91 15.20 14.02 21.67
CA PHE A 91 14.03 13.21 21.35
C PHE A 91 13.30 13.76 20.12
N VAL A 92 12.99 12.88 19.15
CA VAL A 92 12.23 13.22 17.95
C VAL A 92 10.86 12.58 18.01
N LEU A 93 10.76 11.26 18.15
CA LEU A 93 9.49 10.54 18.26
C LEU A 93 9.68 9.21 19.01
N SER A 94 8.57 8.65 19.47
CA SER A 94 8.49 7.26 19.92
C SER A 94 7.21 6.61 19.45
N VAL A 95 7.29 5.30 19.24
CA VAL A 95 6.16 4.43 18.94
C VAL A 95 6.24 3.24 19.88
N ALA A 96 5.20 3.03 20.69
CA ALA A 96 5.02 1.82 21.45
C ALA A 96 3.84 1.05 20.86
N PHE A 97 4.01 -0.24 20.63
CA PHE A 97 2.99 -1.11 20.07
C PHE A 97 2.93 -2.43 20.86
N ASP A 98 1.82 -3.15 20.67
CA ASP A 98 1.51 -4.41 21.37
C ASP A 98 0.94 -5.40 20.36
N ASP A 99 0.96 -6.68 20.67
CA ASP A 99 0.38 -7.78 19.90
C ASP A 99 -1.04 -8.15 20.37
N GLU A 100 -1.52 -7.51 21.45
CA GLU A 100 -2.85 -7.73 22.02
C GLU A 100 -3.83 -6.59 21.71
N SER A 101 -5.13 -6.92 21.68
CA SER A 101 -6.19 -5.91 21.54
C SER A 101 -6.07 -4.83 22.64
N PRO A 102 -6.18 -3.52 22.27
CA PRO A 102 -6.79 -2.97 21.06
C PRO A 102 -5.85 -2.79 19.85
N TRP A 103 -4.61 -3.24 19.89
CA TRP A 103 -3.73 -3.24 18.73
C TRP A 103 -4.14 -4.28 17.68
N PRO A 104 -3.83 -4.07 16.39
CA PRO A 104 -4.01 -5.09 15.37
C PRO A 104 -3.18 -6.33 15.68
N THR A 105 -3.82 -7.49 15.81
CA THR A 105 -3.16 -8.75 16.20
C THR A 105 -2.66 -9.58 15.04
N ALA A 106 -3.10 -9.27 13.81
CA ALA A 106 -2.71 -10.03 12.62
C ALA A 106 -1.22 -9.92 12.24
N PRO A 107 -0.48 -8.83 12.53
CA PRO A 107 0.95 -8.76 12.29
C PRO A 107 1.79 -9.78 13.07
N ASP A 108 1.31 -10.26 14.21
CA ASP A 108 2.04 -11.26 14.99
C ASP A 108 2.08 -12.62 14.28
N GLY A 109 3.26 -12.99 13.78
CA GLY A 109 3.57 -14.29 13.21
C GLY A 109 2.87 -14.65 11.88
N ASN A 110 2.06 -13.76 11.29
CA ASN A 110 1.26 -14.05 10.10
C ASN A 110 1.79 -13.42 8.81
N SER A 111 3.02 -12.95 8.80
CA SER A 111 3.68 -12.26 7.66
C SER A 111 3.04 -10.91 7.27
N GLN A 112 2.06 -10.44 8.01
CA GLN A 112 1.47 -9.12 7.86
C GLN A 112 2.31 -8.08 8.59
N THR A 113 2.17 -6.82 8.20
CA THR A 113 2.84 -5.68 8.85
C THR A 113 1.85 -4.87 9.68
N LEU A 114 2.35 -4.16 10.68
CA LEU A 114 1.62 -3.12 11.37
C LEU A 114 1.81 -1.82 10.58
N GLU A 115 0.74 -1.29 10.01
CA GLU A 115 0.79 -0.11 9.15
C GLU A 115 -0.01 1.06 9.75
N LYS A 116 0.56 2.26 9.61
CA LYS A 116 -0.05 3.48 10.13
C LYS A 116 -1.03 4.07 9.11
N TRP A 117 -2.22 4.46 9.55
CA TRP A 117 -3.12 5.27 8.73
C TRP A 117 -2.49 6.61 8.36
N GLN A 118 -2.62 7.04 7.11
CA GLN A 118 -2.05 8.32 6.63
C GLN A 118 -2.57 9.53 7.40
N TRP A 119 -3.84 9.51 7.82
CA TRP A 119 -4.49 10.58 8.58
C TRP A 119 -4.12 10.61 10.06
N ALA A 120 -3.55 9.53 10.60
CA ALA A 120 -3.27 9.41 12.03
C ALA A 120 -2.04 10.21 12.43
N SER A 121 -2.13 10.93 13.54
CA SER A 121 -1.04 11.76 14.09
C SER A 121 -0.48 11.22 15.40
N ASN A 122 -1.26 10.44 16.16
CA ASN A 122 -0.81 9.85 17.42
C ASN A 122 -0.24 8.45 17.18
N LEU A 123 1.07 8.31 17.24
CA LEU A 123 1.78 7.06 16.98
C LEU A 123 1.60 6.00 18.08
N ASN A 124 1.15 6.41 19.28
CA ASN A 124 0.95 5.53 20.43
C ASN A 124 -0.55 5.21 20.67
N ASP A 125 -1.41 5.51 19.70
CA ASP A 125 -2.82 5.15 19.72
C ASP A 125 -3.05 3.95 18.81
N PRO A 126 -3.55 2.81 19.34
CA PRO A 126 -3.88 1.64 18.51
C PRO A 126 -4.79 1.95 17.32
N ALA A 127 -5.72 2.91 17.47
CA ALA A 127 -6.61 3.33 16.39
C ALA A 127 -5.87 4.02 15.22
N SER A 128 -4.62 4.43 15.41
CA SER A 128 -3.76 4.99 14.36
C SER A 128 -3.17 3.94 13.43
N TRP A 129 -3.31 2.65 13.77
CA TRP A 129 -2.66 1.55 13.10
C TRP A 129 -3.68 0.53 12.58
N HIS A 130 -3.28 -0.23 11.60
CA HIS A 130 -4.04 -1.33 11.02
C HIS A 130 -3.12 -2.46 10.56
N GLU A 131 -3.71 -3.62 10.32
CA GLU A 131 -3.02 -4.72 9.66
C GLU A 131 -2.72 -4.39 8.21
N GLY A 132 -1.48 -4.59 7.80
CA GLY A 132 -1.04 -4.50 6.42
C GLY A 132 -1.17 -5.81 5.67
N CYS A 133 -0.64 -5.85 4.48
CA CYS A 133 -0.61 -7.05 3.65
C CYS A 133 0.53 -8.00 4.08
N PRO A 134 0.46 -9.28 3.72
CA PRO A 134 1.64 -10.16 3.81
C PRO A 134 2.84 -9.55 3.07
N GLY A 135 3.94 -9.34 3.80
CA GLY A 135 5.14 -8.66 3.31
C GLY A 135 5.08 -7.13 3.35
N GLY A 136 3.95 -6.55 3.73
CA GLY A 136 3.80 -5.09 3.89
C GLY A 136 3.77 -4.28 2.61
N SER A 137 3.96 -2.98 2.76
CA SER A 137 4.05 -2.02 1.65
C SER A 137 5.39 -1.24 1.64
N PRO A 138 6.56 -1.91 1.76
CA PRO A 138 7.83 -1.22 1.94
C PRO A 138 8.16 -0.28 0.77
N GLY A 139 8.63 0.93 1.10
CA GLY A 139 9.01 1.98 0.15
C GLY A 139 7.83 2.76 -0.44
N ARG A 140 6.62 2.58 0.07
CA ARG A 140 5.41 3.22 -0.49
C ARG A 140 4.27 3.31 0.53
N SER A 141 3.35 4.23 0.30
CA SER A 141 2.10 4.29 1.05
C SER A 141 1.27 3.02 0.88
N PHE A 142 0.62 2.59 1.96
CA PHE A 142 -0.36 1.52 1.91
C PHE A 142 -1.57 1.91 1.04
N THR A 143 -1.88 1.10 0.05
CA THR A 143 -3.02 1.30 -0.87
C THR A 143 -4.01 0.13 -0.86
N GLY A 144 -3.91 -0.74 0.15
CA GLY A 144 -4.66 -1.98 0.25
C GLY A 144 -3.87 -3.19 -0.25
N CYS A 145 -4.32 -4.38 0.14
CA CYS A 145 -3.66 -5.62 -0.21
C CYS A 145 -4.03 -6.06 -1.62
N VAL A 146 -3.03 -6.13 -2.50
CA VAL A 146 -3.19 -6.82 -3.78
C VAL A 146 -2.88 -8.29 -3.54
N TYR A 147 -3.89 -9.07 -3.25
CA TYR A 147 -3.74 -10.52 -3.28
C TYR A 147 -3.62 -10.95 -4.75
N ALA A 148 -2.45 -11.42 -5.16
CA ALA A 148 -2.34 -12.19 -6.38
C ALA A 148 -3.10 -13.51 -6.16
N SER A 149 -4.42 -13.48 -6.25
CA SER A 149 -5.19 -14.69 -6.30
C SER A 149 -4.91 -15.36 -7.64
N ILE A 150 -4.19 -16.47 -7.62
CA ILE A 150 -4.43 -17.53 -8.61
C ILE A 150 -5.86 -17.97 -8.29
N ALA A 151 -6.80 -17.30 -8.94
CA ALA A 151 -8.20 -17.42 -8.59
C ALA A 151 -8.74 -18.78 -9.02
N ASN A 152 -8.91 -19.63 -8.02
CA ASN A 152 -10.13 -20.40 -7.91
C ASN A 152 -11.02 -19.69 -6.87
N SER A 153 -11.40 -18.45 -7.09
CA SER A 153 -12.40 -17.77 -6.28
C SER A 153 -13.67 -17.60 -7.10
N GLU A 154 -14.65 -18.41 -6.80
CA GLU A 154 -16.04 -18.19 -7.22
C GLU A 154 -16.66 -16.89 -6.63
N GLN A 155 -15.84 -15.98 -6.06
CA GLN A 155 -16.26 -14.71 -5.45
C GLN A 155 -15.38 -13.51 -5.86
N GLY A 156 -14.76 -13.53 -7.04
CA GLY A 156 -14.14 -12.33 -7.64
C GLY A 156 -15.19 -11.27 -7.96
N SER A 157 -14.75 -10.03 -8.12
CA SER A 157 -15.61 -8.94 -8.59
C SER A 157 -16.33 -9.38 -9.85
N VAL A 158 -17.65 -9.57 -9.73
CA VAL A 158 -18.48 -9.98 -10.87
C VAL A 158 -18.65 -8.76 -11.76
N PHE A 159 -18.21 -8.89 -13.00
CA PHE A 159 -18.38 -7.84 -13.99
C PHE A 159 -18.94 -8.44 -15.29
N LYS A 160 -20.03 -7.84 -15.77
CA LYS A 160 -20.59 -8.11 -17.09
C LYS A 160 -20.88 -6.81 -17.81
N LEU A 161 -20.52 -6.77 -19.09
CA LEU A 161 -20.78 -5.66 -20.00
C LEU A 161 -21.60 -6.21 -21.19
N TYR A 162 -22.82 -5.73 -21.36
CA TYR A 162 -23.71 -6.19 -22.44
C TYR A 162 -24.77 -5.15 -22.80
N PRO A 163 -25.32 -5.24 -24.04
CA PRO A 163 -24.86 -6.07 -25.13
C PRO A 163 -23.47 -5.63 -25.63
N ASN A 164 -22.75 -6.56 -26.24
CA ASN A 164 -21.51 -6.25 -26.93
C ASN A 164 -21.39 -7.20 -28.14
N PRO A 165 -21.58 -6.71 -29.36
CA PRO A 165 -21.70 -5.30 -29.77
C PRO A 165 -22.94 -4.56 -29.26
N ALA A 166 -22.80 -3.22 -29.12
CA ALA A 166 -23.83 -2.32 -28.63
C ALA A 166 -24.14 -1.21 -29.65
N THR A 167 -25.33 -0.60 -29.57
CA THR A 167 -25.70 0.52 -30.45
C THR A 167 -25.91 1.81 -29.67
N ASN A 168 -26.89 1.89 -28.80
CA ASN A 168 -27.25 3.11 -28.08
C ASN A 168 -26.84 3.07 -26.59
N ASP A 169 -26.96 1.89 -26.01
CA ASP A 169 -26.78 1.70 -24.59
C ASP A 169 -26.01 0.42 -24.29
N VAL A 170 -25.28 0.43 -23.18
CA VAL A 170 -24.60 -0.72 -22.62
C VAL A 170 -24.91 -0.84 -21.14
N TRP A 171 -25.05 -2.06 -20.65
CA TRP A 171 -25.28 -2.35 -19.24
C TRP A 171 -24.01 -2.83 -18.58
N PHE A 172 -23.71 -2.26 -17.45
CA PHE A 172 -22.71 -2.74 -16.52
C PHE A 172 -23.42 -3.45 -15.38
N GLU A 173 -23.06 -4.68 -15.10
CA GLU A 173 -23.55 -5.47 -13.97
C GLU A 173 -22.36 -5.85 -13.09
N LEU A 174 -22.35 -5.41 -11.82
CA LEU A 174 -21.26 -5.62 -10.88
C LEU A 174 -21.80 -5.85 -9.46
N ASN A 175 -20.96 -6.47 -8.63
CA ASN A 175 -21.31 -6.79 -7.24
C ASN A 175 -20.74 -5.81 -6.22
N GLU A 176 -19.89 -4.85 -6.62
CA GLU A 176 -19.32 -3.83 -5.75
C GLU A 176 -19.21 -2.47 -6.47
N LEU A 177 -18.86 -1.43 -5.71
CA LEU A 177 -18.61 -0.08 -6.25
C LEU A 177 -17.43 -0.12 -7.23
N ALA A 178 -17.55 0.60 -8.33
CA ALA A 178 -16.48 0.74 -9.32
C ALA A 178 -16.54 2.10 -10.01
N SER A 179 -15.51 2.42 -10.75
CA SER A 179 -15.51 3.46 -11.79
C SER A 179 -15.13 2.86 -13.13
N PHE A 180 -15.56 3.47 -14.21
CA PHE A 180 -15.13 3.07 -15.55
C PHE A 180 -14.62 4.25 -16.35
N VAL A 181 -13.74 3.94 -17.29
CA VAL A 181 -13.29 4.85 -18.35
C VAL A 181 -13.40 4.11 -19.69
N ILE A 182 -13.94 4.76 -20.69
CA ILE A 182 -13.97 4.27 -22.08
C ILE A 182 -12.94 5.06 -22.88
N TYR A 183 -12.07 4.34 -23.57
CA TYR A 183 -11.06 4.89 -24.48
C TYR A 183 -11.39 4.49 -25.92
N ASP A 184 -11.15 5.37 -26.86
CA ASP A 184 -11.20 5.06 -28.28
C ASP A 184 -9.96 4.27 -28.75
N ALA A 185 -9.89 3.95 -30.03
CA ALA A 185 -8.81 3.16 -30.62
C ALA A 185 -7.44 3.85 -30.60
N VAL A 186 -7.38 5.18 -30.37
CA VAL A 186 -6.12 5.94 -30.23
C VAL A 186 -5.75 6.21 -28.79
N GLY A 187 -6.53 5.66 -27.83
CA GLY A 187 -6.27 5.79 -26.39
C GLY A 187 -6.81 7.09 -25.77
N GLN A 188 -7.63 7.86 -26.51
CA GLN A 188 -8.28 9.04 -25.98
C GLN A 188 -9.47 8.63 -25.09
N GLN A 189 -9.55 9.21 -23.89
CA GLN A 189 -10.71 9.02 -23.02
C GLN A 189 -11.94 9.73 -23.63
N VAL A 190 -13.01 8.96 -23.82
CA VAL A 190 -14.26 9.47 -24.42
C VAL A 190 -15.42 9.49 -23.44
N LYS A 191 -15.38 8.67 -22.38
CA LYS A 191 -16.43 8.64 -21.36
C LYS A 191 -15.90 8.08 -20.04
N GLN A 192 -16.41 8.60 -18.91
CA GLN A 192 -16.13 8.07 -17.58
C GLN A 192 -17.32 8.29 -16.64
N SER A 193 -17.50 7.41 -15.66
CA SER A 193 -18.44 7.59 -14.54
C SER A 193 -18.17 6.61 -13.41
N GLY A 194 -18.78 6.84 -12.24
CA GLY A 194 -18.90 5.87 -11.17
C GLY A 194 -20.05 4.89 -11.45
N LEU A 195 -19.92 3.68 -10.91
CA LEU A 195 -20.89 2.60 -11.00
C LEU A 195 -21.23 2.11 -9.58
N LEU A 196 -22.53 1.98 -9.31
CA LEU A 196 -23.03 1.34 -8.10
C LEU A 196 -23.15 -0.18 -8.29
N PRO A 197 -23.12 -0.98 -7.21
CA PRO A 197 -23.44 -2.40 -7.27
C PRO A 197 -24.80 -2.64 -7.89
N GLY A 198 -24.93 -3.70 -8.67
CA GLY A 198 -26.13 -4.03 -9.43
C GLY A 198 -25.99 -3.71 -10.92
N ARG A 199 -27.08 -3.32 -11.57
CA ARG A 199 -27.11 -3.04 -13.00
C ARG A 199 -27.21 -1.55 -13.25
N THR A 200 -26.24 -1.00 -13.98
CA THR A 200 -26.21 0.41 -14.39
C THR A 200 -26.24 0.50 -15.91
N LYS A 201 -27.16 1.30 -16.43
CA LYS A 201 -27.28 1.59 -17.84
C LYS A 201 -26.43 2.81 -18.20
N ILE A 202 -25.59 2.69 -19.22
CA ILE A 202 -24.76 3.78 -19.75
C ILE A 202 -25.13 3.99 -21.23
N THR A 203 -25.51 5.22 -21.55
CA THR A 203 -25.79 5.61 -22.93
C THR A 203 -24.47 5.88 -23.64
N ILE A 204 -24.33 5.26 -24.83
CA ILE A 204 -23.19 5.35 -25.74
C ILE A 204 -23.59 5.82 -27.15
N ALA A 205 -24.81 6.34 -27.30
CA ALA A 205 -25.34 6.82 -28.58
C ALA A 205 -24.53 8.01 -29.15
N ASP A 206 -23.72 8.67 -28.33
CA ASP A 206 -22.80 9.74 -28.70
C ASP A 206 -21.44 9.23 -29.21
N LEU A 207 -21.17 7.92 -29.09
CA LEU A 207 -19.94 7.32 -29.60
C LEU A 207 -20.10 6.92 -31.07
N ARG A 208 -19.05 7.09 -31.85
CA ARG A 208 -19.03 6.65 -33.26
C ARG A 208 -18.92 5.13 -33.33
N PRO A 209 -19.45 4.49 -34.38
CA PRO A 209 -19.19 3.07 -34.62
C PRO A 209 -17.69 2.75 -34.61
N GLY A 210 -17.30 1.74 -33.87
CA GLY A 210 -15.88 1.38 -33.73
C GLY A 210 -15.56 0.50 -32.54
N LEU A 211 -14.27 0.26 -32.35
CA LEU A 211 -13.72 -0.48 -31.20
C LEU A 211 -13.31 0.48 -30.10
N TYR A 212 -13.73 0.18 -28.88
CA TYR A 212 -13.40 0.89 -27.67
C TYR A 212 -12.83 -0.05 -26.63
N ILE A 213 -12.03 0.50 -25.73
CA ILE A 213 -11.50 -0.19 -24.54
C ILE A 213 -12.22 0.38 -23.31
N VAL A 214 -12.82 -0.49 -22.53
CA VAL A 214 -13.46 -0.15 -21.26
C VAL A 214 -12.54 -0.62 -20.15
N GLU A 215 -11.99 0.30 -19.38
CA GLU A 215 -11.27 0.03 -18.15
C GLU A 215 -12.22 0.23 -16.98
N ILE A 216 -12.22 -0.70 -16.03
CA ILE A 216 -13.02 -0.65 -14.81
C ILE A 216 -12.10 -0.82 -13.64
N VAL A 217 -12.27 0.06 -12.64
CA VAL A 217 -11.53 0.04 -11.38
C VAL A 217 -12.54 -0.12 -10.26
N PHE A 218 -12.48 -1.25 -9.58
CA PHE A 218 -13.36 -1.57 -8.45
C PHE A 218 -12.90 -0.90 -7.16
N SER A 219 -13.78 -0.80 -6.18
CA SER A 219 -13.45 -0.29 -4.85
C SER A 219 -12.39 -1.14 -4.14
N SER A 220 -12.30 -2.41 -4.47
CA SER A 220 -11.21 -3.33 -4.09
C SER A 220 -9.86 -3.03 -4.77
N ASN A 221 -9.78 -1.99 -5.60
CA ASN A 221 -8.64 -1.64 -6.47
C ASN A 221 -8.33 -2.68 -7.56
N GLU A 222 -9.18 -3.68 -7.73
CA GLU A 222 -9.09 -4.60 -8.87
C GLU A 222 -9.36 -3.84 -10.16
N ARG A 223 -8.60 -4.14 -11.23
CA ARG A 223 -8.78 -3.57 -12.56
C ARG A 223 -9.21 -4.65 -13.54
N ARG A 224 -10.21 -4.32 -14.36
CA ARG A 224 -10.64 -5.13 -15.47
C ARG A 224 -10.65 -4.32 -16.75
N ILE A 225 -10.26 -4.96 -17.84
CA ILE A 225 -10.27 -4.36 -19.18
C ILE A 225 -11.13 -5.23 -20.09
N GLN A 226 -12.07 -4.60 -20.78
CA GLN A 226 -12.92 -5.27 -21.74
C GLN A 226 -13.03 -4.46 -23.03
N ARG A 227 -13.10 -5.14 -24.17
CA ARG A 227 -13.42 -4.53 -25.46
C ARG A 227 -14.91 -4.27 -25.56
N LEU A 228 -15.28 -3.11 -26.11
CA LEU A 228 -16.64 -2.74 -26.46
C LEU A 228 -16.69 -2.42 -27.95
N ILE A 229 -17.59 -3.05 -28.67
CA ILE A 229 -17.83 -2.78 -30.09
C ILE A 229 -19.13 -1.97 -30.17
N VAL A 230 -19.05 -0.80 -30.80
CA VAL A 230 -20.20 0.09 -31.05
C VAL A 230 -20.57 0.03 -32.53
N HIS A 231 -21.85 -0.15 -32.83
CA HIS A 231 -22.40 -0.18 -34.17
C HIS A 231 -23.21 1.07 -34.53
#